data_180a0cb49fb768f9b4a347d769839ff7
#
_entry.id   180a0cb49fb768f9b4a347d769839ff7
#
_cell.length_a   1.000
_cell.length_b   1.000
_cell.length_c   1.000
_cell.angle_alpha   90.00
_cell.angle_beta   90.00
_cell.angle_gamma   90.00
#
_symmetry.space_group_name_H-M   'P 1'
#
loop_
_entity.id
_entity.type
_entity.pdbx_description
1 polymer ?
#
loop_
_entity_poly.entity_id
_entity_poly.type
_entity_poly.pdbx_seq_one_letter_code
_entity_poly.pdbx_strand_id
1 'polypeptide(L)'
;AITLGTGLGGGIISNGEIVHGHNGSGAEIGHFRADFDQRFKCNCGRSGCIETVASATGVVNLVNFYYPKLTFRSSILELIKENKVTAKAVFDAAKAGDQFCIFITEKVANYIGYLCSIISVTSNPKYIV
;
A
#
# COMPACT_ATOMS: atom_id res chain seq x y z
N ALA A 1 -5.92 14.13 -1.58
CA ALA A 1 -4.54 13.73 -1.27
C ALA A 1 -4.50 12.29 -0.78
N ILE A 2 -3.41 11.59 -1.09
CA ILE A 2 -3.08 10.25 -0.57
C ILE A 2 -1.71 10.35 0.09
N THR A 3 -1.58 9.86 1.32
CA THR A 3 -0.28 9.85 2.03
C THR A 3 0.16 8.40 2.23
N LEU A 4 1.39 8.10 1.82
CA LEU A 4 2.02 6.78 1.95
C LEU A 4 3.15 6.86 2.97
N GLY A 5 2.88 6.35 4.16
CA GLY A 5 3.84 6.26 5.26
C GLY A 5 3.84 4.86 5.86
N THR A 6 3.95 4.74 7.19
CA THR A 6 3.77 3.47 7.91
C THR A 6 2.41 2.84 7.57
N GLY A 7 1.36 3.67 7.49
CA GLY A 7 0.05 3.34 6.98
C GLY A 7 -0.27 4.05 5.66
N LEU A 8 -1.53 4.05 5.25
CA LEU A 8 -2.06 4.77 4.10
C LEU A 8 -3.19 5.68 4.57
N GLY A 9 -3.00 6.98 4.44
CA GLY A 9 -4.00 7.98 4.79
C GLY A 9 -4.54 8.71 3.57
N GLY A 10 -5.64 9.44 3.77
CA GLY A 10 -6.24 10.27 2.73
C GLY A 10 -6.91 11.52 3.25
N GLY A 11 -7.13 12.45 2.33
CA GLY A 11 -7.91 13.66 2.55
C GLY A 11 -8.62 14.06 1.26
N ILE A 12 -9.85 14.50 1.38
CA ILE A 12 -10.67 15.00 0.25
C ILE A 12 -10.95 16.47 0.50
N ILE A 13 -10.71 17.30 -0.52
CA ILE A 13 -11.10 18.72 -0.53
C ILE A 13 -12.16 18.87 -1.61
N SER A 14 -13.31 19.44 -1.26
CA SER A 14 -14.40 19.77 -2.17
C SER A 14 -14.85 21.20 -1.92
N ASN A 15 -14.96 21.99 -2.99
CA ASN A 15 -15.32 23.41 -2.91
C ASN A 15 -14.44 24.24 -1.94
N GLY A 16 -13.16 23.89 -1.83
CA GLY A 16 -12.20 24.58 -0.96
C GLY A 16 -12.23 24.13 0.50
N GLU A 17 -13.08 23.19 0.87
CA GLU A 17 -13.23 22.70 2.25
C GLU A 17 -12.84 21.22 2.38
N ILE A 18 -12.34 20.84 3.55
CA ILE A 18 -12.04 19.44 3.87
C ILE A 18 -13.34 18.67 4.11
N VAL A 19 -13.48 17.55 3.45
CA VAL A 19 -14.61 16.63 3.65
C VAL A 19 -14.39 15.80 4.91
N HIS A 20 -15.00 16.22 6.02
CA HIS A 20 -14.90 15.53 7.30
C HIS A 20 -15.80 14.28 7.39
N GLY A 21 -16.87 14.19 6.57
CA GLY A 21 -17.91 13.19 6.72
C GLY A 21 -18.83 13.47 7.90
N HIS A 22 -19.80 12.57 8.14
CA HIS A 22 -20.83 12.78 9.17
C HIS A 22 -20.28 12.85 10.61
N ASN A 23 -19.27 12.04 10.91
CA ASN A 23 -18.69 11.89 12.27
C ASN A 23 -17.17 12.16 12.31
N GLY A 24 -16.63 12.88 11.34
CA GLY A 24 -15.20 13.18 11.27
C GLY A 24 -14.32 12.09 10.64
N SER A 25 -14.90 10.97 10.22
CA SER A 25 -14.15 9.84 9.62
C SER A 25 -14.17 9.85 8.08
N GLY A 26 -14.31 11.02 7.48
CA GLY A 26 -14.26 11.18 6.02
C GLY A 26 -12.85 10.87 5.48
N ALA A 27 -12.78 10.30 4.29
CA ALA A 27 -11.53 10.00 3.57
C ALA A 27 -10.58 8.98 4.24
N GLU A 28 -11.09 8.09 5.08
CA GLU A 28 -10.35 6.95 5.65
C GLU A 28 -10.07 5.87 4.58
N ILE A 29 -9.47 6.28 3.45
CA ILE A 29 -9.27 5.47 2.26
C ILE A 29 -8.30 4.30 2.45
N GLY A 30 -7.41 4.38 3.44
CA GLY A 30 -6.51 3.28 3.81
C GLY A 30 -7.24 2.02 4.29
N HIS A 31 -8.48 2.17 4.73
CA HIS A 31 -9.32 1.07 5.20
C HIS A 31 -10.27 0.53 4.13
N PHE A 32 -10.16 1.02 2.90
CA PHE A 32 -10.84 0.43 1.76
C PHE A 32 -10.34 -1.01 1.52
N ARG A 33 -11.27 -1.94 1.26
CA ARG A 33 -10.89 -3.33 0.99
C ARG A 33 -10.36 -3.45 -0.44
N ALA A 34 -9.07 -3.77 -0.57
CA ALA A 34 -8.41 -4.01 -1.85
C ALA A 34 -7.75 -5.39 -1.92
N ASP A 35 -7.37 -5.97 -0.78
CA ASP A 35 -6.90 -7.35 -0.71
C ASP A 35 -8.09 -8.27 -0.43
N PHE A 36 -8.71 -8.77 -1.51
CA PHE A 36 -9.90 -9.61 -1.45
C PHE A 36 -9.64 -10.99 -0.83
N ASP A 37 -8.40 -11.47 -0.87
CA ASP A 37 -7.98 -12.70 -0.20
C ASP A 37 -7.84 -12.52 1.31
N GLN A 38 -7.94 -11.28 1.82
CA GLN A 38 -7.88 -10.92 3.24
C GLN A 38 -6.63 -11.46 3.95
N ARG A 39 -5.48 -11.48 3.24
CA ARG A 39 -4.22 -12.08 3.69
C ARG A 39 -3.64 -11.46 4.95
N PHE A 40 -3.90 -10.16 5.14
CA PHE A 40 -3.29 -9.39 6.22
C PHE A 40 -4.35 -8.73 7.09
N LYS A 41 -4.15 -8.84 8.40
CA LYS A 41 -4.98 -8.16 9.38
C LYS A 41 -4.59 -6.70 9.50
N CYS A 42 -5.56 -5.81 9.48
CA CYS A 42 -5.38 -4.38 9.68
C CYS A 42 -5.59 -3.99 11.15
N ASN A 43 -4.93 -2.93 11.60
CA ASN A 43 -5.10 -2.40 12.95
C ASN A 43 -6.52 -1.91 13.24
N CYS A 44 -7.33 -1.63 12.21
CA CYS A 44 -8.76 -1.31 12.39
C CYS A 44 -9.63 -2.54 12.78
N GLY A 45 -9.03 -3.72 12.94
CA GLY A 45 -9.71 -4.96 13.30
C GLY A 45 -10.21 -5.79 12.12
N ARG A 46 -10.24 -5.24 10.90
CA ARG A 46 -10.63 -5.94 9.67
C ARG A 46 -9.42 -6.56 8.96
N SER A 47 -9.66 -7.36 7.94
CA SER A 47 -8.63 -7.88 7.04
C SER A 47 -8.86 -7.36 5.62
N GLY A 48 -7.78 -7.26 4.83
CA GLY A 48 -7.83 -6.88 3.43
C GLY A 48 -7.90 -5.37 3.15
N CYS A 49 -7.63 -4.52 4.14
CA CYS A 49 -7.49 -3.08 3.94
C CYS A 49 -6.32 -2.77 3.02
N ILE A 50 -6.45 -1.77 2.14
CA ILE A 50 -5.40 -1.41 1.18
C ILE A 50 -4.10 -0.99 1.88
N GLU A 51 -4.19 -0.38 3.04
CA GLU A 51 -3.04 -0.04 3.88
C GLU A 51 -2.12 -1.24 4.12
N THR A 52 -2.68 -2.44 4.28
CA THR A 52 -1.90 -3.64 4.58
C THR A 52 -1.09 -4.18 3.41
N VAL A 53 -1.27 -3.62 2.21
CA VAL A 53 -0.59 -4.03 0.97
C VAL A 53 0.03 -2.86 0.19
N ALA A 54 -0.30 -1.60 0.52
CA ALA A 54 0.15 -0.43 -0.24
C ALA A 54 0.86 0.63 0.62
N SER A 55 1.09 0.38 1.90
CA SER A 55 1.89 1.24 2.80
C SER A 55 3.30 0.68 2.97
N ALA A 56 4.16 1.37 3.74
CA ALA A 56 5.47 0.85 4.09
C ALA A 56 5.37 -0.50 4.83
N THR A 57 4.42 -0.65 5.76
CA THR A 57 4.10 -1.94 6.39
C THR A 57 3.59 -2.94 5.36
N GLY A 58 2.77 -2.49 4.41
CA GLY A 58 2.23 -3.32 3.33
C GLY A 58 3.32 -3.90 2.44
N VAL A 59 4.36 -3.13 2.11
CA VAL A 59 5.53 -3.64 1.36
C VAL A 59 6.19 -4.81 2.09
N VAL A 60 6.42 -4.67 3.40
CA VAL A 60 7.03 -5.74 4.23
C VAL A 60 6.12 -6.98 4.28
N ASN A 61 4.82 -6.78 4.43
CA ASN A 61 3.84 -7.86 4.41
C ASN A 61 3.90 -8.64 3.09
N LEU A 62 3.96 -7.94 1.95
CA LEU A 62 4.06 -8.57 0.63
C LEU A 62 5.38 -9.35 0.46
N VAL A 63 6.51 -8.79 0.91
CA VAL A 63 7.80 -9.50 0.90
C VAL A 63 7.69 -10.80 1.68
N ASN A 64 7.25 -10.75 2.93
CA ASN A 64 7.15 -11.93 3.79
C ASN A 64 6.17 -12.97 3.26
N PHE A 65 5.11 -12.54 2.56
CA PHE A 65 4.13 -13.44 1.98
C PHE A 65 4.63 -14.13 0.70
N TYR A 66 5.30 -13.38 -0.18
CA TYR A 66 5.67 -13.91 -1.49
C TYR A 66 7.03 -14.58 -1.51
N TYR A 67 8.01 -14.11 -0.72
CA TYR A 67 9.37 -14.64 -0.78
C TYR A 67 9.45 -16.16 -0.56
N PRO A 68 8.75 -16.75 0.43
CA PRO A 68 8.79 -18.21 0.65
C PRO A 68 8.14 -19.03 -0.48
N LYS A 69 7.37 -18.39 -1.36
CA LYS A 69 6.57 -19.05 -2.41
C LYS A 69 7.20 -18.93 -3.79
N LEU A 70 8.23 -18.11 -3.93
CA LEU A 70 8.84 -17.78 -5.20
C LEU A 70 10.33 -18.13 -5.18
N THR A 71 10.84 -18.63 -6.32
CA THR A 71 12.23 -19.06 -6.48
C THR A 71 13.14 -17.93 -6.93
N PHE A 72 12.86 -16.70 -6.53
CA PHE A 72 13.72 -15.57 -6.85
C PHE A 72 14.96 -15.53 -5.95
N ARG A 73 16.12 -15.23 -6.57
CA ARG A 73 17.24 -14.69 -5.81
C ARG A 73 17.00 -13.20 -5.62
N SER A 74 17.24 -12.70 -4.41
CA SER A 74 17.08 -11.29 -4.10
C SER A 74 18.29 -10.75 -3.35
N SER A 75 18.67 -9.52 -3.68
CA SER A 75 19.76 -8.79 -3.02
C SER A 75 19.45 -8.45 -1.55
N ILE A 76 18.16 -8.48 -1.16
CA ILE A 76 17.72 -8.24 0.22
C ILE A 76 17.53 -9.52 1.04
N LEU A 77 18.06 -10.67 0.56
CA LEU A 77 17.88 -11.97 1.22
C LEU A 77 18.26 -11.97 2.71
N GLU A 78 19.39 -11.36 3.05
CA GLU A 78 19.84 -11.32 4.45
C GLU A 78 18.90 -10.47 5.32
N LEU A 79 18.37 -9.35 4.78
CA LEU A 79 17.35 -8.56 5.49
C LEU A 79 16.07 -9.36 5.73
N ILE A 80 15.68 -10.22 4.76
CA ILE A 80 14.50 -11.10 4.90
C ILE A 80 14.74 -12.12 6.03
N LYS A 81 15.88 -12.79 6.03
CA LYS A 81 16.24 -13.79 7.06
C LYS A 81 16.30 -13.20 8.46
N GLU A 82 16.83 -11.97 8.57
CA GLU A 82 16.95 -11.26 9.84
C GLU A 82 15.66 -10.53 10.27
N ASN A 83 14.59 -10.60 9.46
CA ASN A 83 13.35 -9.85 9.66
C ASN A 83 13.56 -8.32 9.79
N LYS A 84 14.49 -7.79 9.00
CA LYS A 84 14.88 -6.37 8.97
C LYS A 84 14.51 -5.66 7.67
N VAL A 85 13.58 -6.23 6.91
CA VAL A 85 13.11 -5.64 5.65
C VAL A 85 12.42 -4.30 5.92
N THR A 86 12.76 -3.31 5.11
CA THR A 86 12.09 -2.01 5.10
C THR A 86 11.58 -1.69 3.70
N ALA A 87 10.52 -0.90 3.59
CA ALA A 87 10.03 -0.45 2.28
C ALA A 87 11.14 0.24 1.48
N LYS A 88 11.94 1.10 2.13
CA LYS A 88 13.08 1.77 1.49
C LYS A 88 14.05 0.77 0.85
N ALA A 89 14.47 -0.27 1.57
CA ALA A 89 15.37 -1.28 1.04
C ALA A 89 14.78 -2.01 -0.17
N VAL A 90 13.48 -2.31 -0.16
CA VAL A 90 12.79 -2.94 -1.29
C VAL A 90 12.77 -2.03 -2.51
N PHE A 91 12.42 -0.75 -2.35
CA PHE A 91 12.40 0.20 -3.47
C PHE A 91 13.80 0.50 -4.01
N ASP A 92 14.82 0.60 -3.16
CA ASP A 92 16.20 0.81 -3.59
C ASP A 92 16.73 -0.40 -4.37
N ALA A 93 16.45 -1.63 -3.89
CA ALA A 93 16.82 -2.86 -4.59
C ALA A 93 16.06 -2.99 -5.94
N ALA A 94 14.79 -2.64 -6.00
CA ALA A 94 14.02 -2.62 -7.24
C ALA A 94 14.63 -1.67 -8.27
N LYS A 95 15.03 -0.46 -7.86
CA LYS A 95 15.74 0.51 -8.73
C LYS A 95 17.08 -0.03 -9.21
N ALA A 96 17.75 -0.87 -8.40
CA ALA A 96 19.00 -1.55 -8.78
C ALA A 96 18.79 -2.79 -9.66
N GLY A 97 17.55 -3.13 -10.03
CA GLY A 97 17.23 -4.22 -10.95
C GLY A 97 16.92 -5.56 -10.28
N ASP A 98 16.74 -5.60 -8.95
CA ASP A 98 16.33 -6.81 -8.23
C ASP A 98 14.92 -7.24 -8.67
N GLN A 99 14.82 -8.39 -9.33
CA GLN A 99 13.59 -8.86 -9.96
C GLN A 99 12.48 -9.17 -8.94
N PHE A 100 12.84 -9.67 -7.75
CA PHE A 100 11.87 -9.91 -6.68
C PHE A 100 11.33 -8.58 -6.13
N CYS A 101 12.20 -7.61 -5.90
CA CYS A 101 11.81 -6.29 -5.42
C CYS A 101 10.99 -5.52 -6.46
N ILE A 102 11.31 -5.66 -7.77
CA ILE A 102 10.49 -5.14 -8.86
C ILE A 102 9.09 -5.74 -8.80
N PHE A 103 8.97 -7.07 -8.69
CA PHE A 103 7.68 -7.75 -8.57
C PHE A 103 6.86 -7.21 -7.38
N ILE A 104 7.49 -6.99 -6.21
CA ILE A 104 6.81 -6.43 -5.02
C ILE A 104 6.35 -4.99 -5.28
N THR A 105 7.20 -4.14 -5.86
CA THR A 105 6.85 -2.74 -6.12
C THR A 105 5.74 -2.61 -7.17
N GLU A 106 5.71 -3.47 -8.17
CA GLU A 106 4.60 -3.56 -9.13
C GLU A 106 3.27 -3.93 -8.45
N LYS A 107 3.29 -4.88 -7.50
CA LYS A 107 2.08 -5.20 -6.71
C LYS A 107 1.56 -3.98 -5.95
N VAL A 108 2.46 -3.25 -5.28
CA VAL A 108 2.10 -2.01 -4.56
C VAL A 108 1.52 -0.98 -5.52
N ALA A 109 2.17 -0.74 -6.66
CA ALA A 109 1.70 0.20 -7.68
C ALA A 109 0.30 -0.16 -8.21
N ASN A 110 0.02 -1.45 -8.43
CA ASN A 110 -1.29 -1.91 -8.85
C ASN A 110 -2.38 -1.63 -7.81
N TYR A 111 -2.10 -1.81 -6.51
CA TYR A 111 -3.05 -1.45 -5.45
C TYR A 111 -3.30 0.05 -5.38
N ILE A 112 -2.25 0.87 -5.53
CA ILE A 112 -2.39 2.33 -5.56
C ILE A 112 -3.19 2.77 -6.80
N GLY A 113 -2.90 2.19 -7.96
CA GLY A 113 -3.65 2.44 -9.20
C GLY A 113 -5.13 2.08 -9.06
N TYR A 114 -5.42 0.95 -8.42
CA TYR A 114 -6.79 0.55 -8.11
C TYR A 114 -7.49 1.57 -7.19
N LEU A 115 -6.83 2.04 -6.12
CA LEU A 115 -7.36 3.08 -5.24
C LEU A 115 -7.64 4.37 -6.02
N CYS A 116 -6.69 4.80 -6.86
CA CYS A 116 -6.87 6.00 -7.70
C CYS A 116 -8.07 5.86 -8.65
N SER A 117 -8.29 4.67 -9.23
CA SER A 117 -9.44 4.41 -10.09
C SER A 117 -10.77 4.56 -9.35
N ILE A 118 -10.87 4.02 -8.13
CA ILE A 118 -12.05 4.17 -7.28
C ILE A 118 -12.30 5.65 -6.92
N ILE A 119 -11.25 6.36 -6.50
CA ILE A 119 -11.36 7.79 -6.18
C ILE A 119 -11.83 8.58 -7.40
N SER A 120 -11.30 8.27 -8.58
CA SER A 120 -11.66 8.95 -9.83
C SER A 120 -13.14 8.80 -10.18
N VAL A 121 -13.70 7.59 -10.05
CA VAL A 121 -15.10 7.34 -10.41
C VAL A 121 -16.09 7.75 -9.31
N THR A 122 -15.65 7.85 -8.06
CA THR A 122 -16.54 8.19 -6.93
C THR A 122 -16.58 9.69 -6.62
N SER A 123 -15.45 10.38 -6.70
CA SER A 123 -15.34 11.79 -6.34
C SER A 123 -14.92 12.71 -7.49
N ASN A 124 -14.56 12.16 -8.64
CA ASN A 124 -14.14 12.87 -9.84
C ASN A 124 -13.24 14.09 -9.53
N PRO A 125 -12.12 13.90 -8.83
CA PRO A 125 -11.30 15.01 -8.40
C PRO A 125 -10.51 15.61 -9.56
N LYS A 126 -10.26 16.92 -9.51
CA LYS A 126 -9.37 17.59 -10.48
C LYS A 126 -7.93 17.07 -10.40
N TYR A 127 -7.47 16.73 -9.19
CA TYR A 127 -6.12 16.21 -8.91
C TYR A 127 -6.18 15.09 -7.86
N ILE A 128 -5.31 14.10 -8.03
CA ILE A 128 -4.92 13.14 -6.99
C ILE A 128 -3.44 13.40 -6.69
N VAL A 129 -3.11 13.74 -5.46
CA VAL A 129 -1.75 14.06 -5.01
C VAL A 129 -1.39 13.21 -3.79
#